data_27bb83c9069be44a7656b426b54368b4
#
_entry.id   27bb83c9069be44a7656b426b54368b4
#
_cell.length_a   1.000
_cell.length_b   1.000
_cell.length_c   1.000
_cell.angle_alpha   90.00
_cell.angle_beta   90.00
_cell.angle_gamma   90.00
#
_symmetry.space_group_name_H-M   'P 1'
#
loop_
_entity.id
_entity.type
_entity.pdbx_description
1 polymer ?
#
loop_
_entity_poly.entity_id
_entity_poly.type
_entity_poly.pdbx_seq_one_letter_code
_entity_poly.pdbx_strand_id
1 'polypeptide(L)'
;MAKHKTHYEDCDVLVVGGGMAGTGATFEARHWGRDMKIICVEKANIDRSGAVAQGLYAINCYMGMQWGENQPEDHVRYARNDLMGMVREDLGYDMARHVDSTVHMFDEWGLPMMKNEETGRYLREGKWQIMIHGESYKPIVAEAPKKSADKIYNRIMITHLLMDESKENRVGGAVGFNMRTGDFHVFRAKTVIVAAGGASHIFKPRAVGEGMGRTWYAPWSNGCLLYTSPSPRDGLLSRMPSSA
;
A
#
# COMPACT_ATOMS: atom_id res chain seq x y z
N MET A 1 -29.35 -6.25 22.91
CA MET A 1 -28.24 -5.63 22.18
C MET A 1 -27.07 -6.62 22.13
N ALA A 2 -26.55 -6.97 20.96
CA ALA A 2 -25.37 -7.80 20.86
C ALA A 2 -24.18 -7.03 21.50
N LYS A 3 -23.53 -7.67 22.47
CA LYS A 3 -22.41 -7.05 23.17
C LYS A 3 -21.15 -7.26 22.33
N HIS A 4 -20.59 -6.18 21.74
CA HIS A 4 -19.34 -6.25 20.99
C HIS A 4 -18.22 -6.73 21.91
N LYS A 5 -17.36 -7.60 21.37
CA LYS A 5 -16.18 -8.11 22.07
C LYS A 5 -14.96 -7.27 21.74
N THR A 6 -14.00 -7.27 22.65
CA THR A 6 -12.68 -6.69 22.40
C THR A 6 -11.63 -7.80 22.33
N HIS A 7 -10.89 -7.83 21.26
CA HIS A 7 -9.81 -8.79 21.01
C HIS A 7 -8.48 -8.07 21.12
N TYR A 8 -7.52 -8.70 21.81
CA TYR A 8 -6.16 -8.19 21.98
C TYR A 8 -5.16 -9.11 21.29
N GLU A 9 -4.25 -8.55 20.56
CA GLU A 9 -3.15 -9.27 19.90
C GLU A 9 -1.82 -8.52 20.08
N ASP A 10 -0.76 -9.30 20.35
CA ASP A 10 0.60 -8.79 20.43
C ASP A 10 1.41 -9.25 19.23
N CYS A 11 2.25 -8.38 18.68
CA CYS A 11 3.18 -8.72 17.60
C CYS A 11 4.44 -7.85 17.66
N ASP A 12 5.45 -8.27 16.90
CA ASP A 12 6.65 -7.46 16.70
C ASP A 12 6.42 -6.42 15.59
N VAL A 13 5.82 -6.84 14.49
CA VAL A 13 5.52 -5.99 13.34
C VAL A 13 4.04 -6.08 13.00
N LEU A 14 3.37 -4.94 12.99
CA LEU A 14 2.00 -4.78 12.52
C LEU A 14 2.00 -4.06 11.17
N VAL A 15 1.49 -4.72 10.13
CA VAL A 15 1.28 -4.12 8.82
C VAL A 15 -0.19 -3.75 8.67
N VAL A 16 -0.48 -2.47 8.49
CA VAL A 16 -1.84 -1.94 8.35
C VAL A 16 -2.14 -1.68 6.87
N GLY A 17 -2.97 -2.52 6.30
CA GLY A 17 -3.33 -2.53 4.87
C GLY A 17 -2.64 -3.67 4.12
N GLY A 18 -3.45 -4.48 3.43
CA GLY A 18 -3.00 -5.63 2.63
C GLY A 18 -3.01 -5.36 1.12
N GLY A 19 -2.94 -4.09 0.70
CA GLY A 19 -2.75 -3.71 -0.69
C GLY A 19 -1.33 -4.04 -1.19
N MET A 20 -0.90 -3.45 -2.29
CA MET A 20 0.41 -3.72 -2.86
C MET A 20 1.55 -3.37 -1.90
N ALA A 21 1.50 -2.19 -1.29
CA ALA A 21 2.52 -1.76 -0.31
C ALA A 21 2.56 -2.67 0.93
N GLY A 22 1.38 -3.08 1.44
CA GLY A 22 1.31 -4.00 2.59
C GLY A 22 1.77 -5.42 2.24
N THR A 23 1.55 -5.87 1.01
CA THR A 23 2.09 -7.13 0.51
C THR A 23 3.62 -7.13 0.55
N GLY A 24 4.24 -6.10 -0.03
CA GLY A 24 5.69 -5.92 -0.01
C GLY A 24 6.23 -5.78 1.42
N ALA A 25 5.61 -4.91 2.23
CA ALA A 25 6.02 -4.69 3.61
C ALA A 25 5.99 -5.98 4.46
N THR A 26 4.97 -6.82 4.28
CA THR A 26 4.85 -8.09 5.01
C THR A 26 5.91 -9.10 4.56
N PHE A 27 6.15 -9.16 3.24
CA PHE A 27 7.17 -10.03 2.66
C PHE A 27 8.57 -9.63 3.15
N GLU A 28 8.93 -8.36 3.03
CA GLU A 28 10.22 -7.83 3.47
C GLU A 28 10.40 -7.93 4.98
N ALA A 29 9.36 -7.67 5.77
CA ALA A 29 9.43 -7.83 7.22
C ALA A 29 9.80 -9.27 7.62
N ARG A 30 9.31 -10.29 6.91
CA ARG A 30 9.69 -11.68 7.14
C ARG A 30 11.11 -11.97 6.66
N HIS A 31 11.52 -11.40 5.52
CA HIS A 31 12.88 -11.58 4.99
C HIS A 31 13.94 -11.12 5.99
N TRP A 32 13.74 -9.94 6.56
CA TRP A 32 14.69 -9.34 7.51
C TRP A 32 14.47 -9.76 8.97
N GLY A 33 13.24 -10.06 9.35
CA GLY A 33 12.83 -10.43 10.71
C GLY A 33 12.31 -11.86 10.79
N ARG A 34 13.18 -12.84 10.58
CA ARG A 34 12.80 -14.26 10.46
C ARG A 34 12.03 -14.80 11.66
N ASP A 35 12.39 -14.37 12.87
CA ASP A 35 11.82 -14.83 14.13
C ASP A 35 10.77 -13.86 14.70
N MET A 36 10.47 -12.76 14.00
CA MET A 36 9.50 -11.78 14.44
C MET A 36 8.07 -12.27 14.20
N LYS A 37 7.18 -11.99 15.14
CA LYS A 37 5.73 -12.18 14.94
C LYS A 37 5.18 -11.04 14.09
N ILE A 38 4.75 -11.37 12.87
CA ILE A 38 4.25 -10.41 11.87
C ILE A 38 2.76 -10.60 11.69
N ILE A 39 2.00 -9.52 11.89
CA ILE A 39 0.55 -9.50 11.66
C ILE A 39 0.24 -8.50 10.55
N CYS A 40 -0.55 -8.93 9.56
CA CYS A 40 -1.11 -8.06 8.53
C CYS A 40 -2.61 -7.88 8.77
N VAL A 41 -3.09 -6.63 8.76
CA VAL A 41 -4.50 -6.29 8.98
C VAL A 41 -5.06 -5.59 7.76
N GLU A 42 -6.14 -6.14 7.20
CA GLU A 42 -6.78 -5.65 5.98
C GLU A 42 -8.26 -5.33 6.21
N LYS A 43 -8.68 -4.16 5.77
CA LYS A 43 -10.08 -3.70 5.84
C LYS A 43 -11.02 -4.53 4.97
N ALA A 44 -10.54 -4.95 3.81
CA ALA A 44 -11.28 -5.81 2.87
C ALA A 44 -10.88 -7.29 3.05
N ASN A 45 -10.48 -7.92 1.97
CA ASN A 45 -9.91 -9.27 1.96
C ASN A 45 -8.56 -9.20 1.27
N ILE A 46 -7.56 -9.87 1.81
CA ILE A 46 -6.19 -9.83 1.31
C ILE A 46 -6.08 -10.18 -0.18
N ASP A 47 -6.92 -11.08 -0.68
CA ASP A 47 -6.91 -11.51 -2.07
C ASP A 47 -7.48 -10.48 -3.04
N ARG A 48 -8.27 -9.54 -2.54
CA ARG A 48 -9.01 -8.57 -3.36
C ARG A 48 -9.01 -7.19 -2.70
N SER A 49 -7.85 -6.71 -2.25
CA SER A 49 -7.71 -5.42 -1.59
C SER A 49 -6.72 -4.51 -2.31
N GLY A 50 -6.87 -3.20 -2.04
CA GLY A 50 -6.05 -2.17 -2.65
C GLY A 50 -6.42 -1.84 -4.11
N ALA A 51 -5.77 -0.84 -4.67
CA ALA A 51 -6.06 -0.34 -6.02
C ALA A 51 -5.84 -1.41 -7.10
N VAL A 52 -4.83 -2.26 -6.96
CA VAL A 52 -4.51 -3.32 -7.93
C VAL A 52 -5.58 -4.42 -8.03
N ALA A 53 -6.48 -4.50 -7.06
CA ALA A 53 -7.63 -5.43 -7.11
C ALA A 53 -8.71 -5.03 -8.13
N GLN A 54 -8.59 -3.87 -8.74
CA GLN A 54 -9.50 -3.39 -9.79
C GLN A 54 -9.24 -4.00 -11.17
N GLY A 55 -8.17 -4.80 -11.32
CA GLY A 55 -7.82 -5.42 -12.59
C GLY A 55 -7.01 -4.48 -13.48
N LEU A 56 -5.81 -4.16 -13.07
CA LEU A 56 -4.88 -3.34 -13.86
C LEU A 56 -4.24 -4.19 -14.96
N TYR A 57 -4.07 -3.63 -16.14
CA TYR A 57 -3.45 -4.30 -17.29
C TYR A 57 -1.97 -4.00 -17.44
N ALA A 58 -1.41 -3.12 -16.61
CA ALA A 58 -0.01 -2.71 -16.70
C ALA A 58 0.60 -2.42 -15.31
N ILE A 59 1.90 -2.61 -15.19
CA ILE A 59 2.72 -2.09 -14.09
C ILE A 59 3.49 -0.88 -14.63
N ASN A 60 3.34 0.26 -13.97
CA ASN A 60 4.00 1.50 -14.34
C ASN A 60 5.40 1.58 -13.69
N CYS A 61 6.22 2.49 -14.22
CA CYS A 61 7.55 2.84 -13.69
C CYS A 61 8.63 1.75 -13.84
N TYR A 62 8.43 0.76 -14.70
CA TYR A 62 9.48 -0.21 -15.02
C TYR A 62 10.59 0.47 -15.83
N MET A 63 11.80 0.47 -15.30
CA MET A 63 12.93 1.18 -15.87
C MET A 63 13.62 0.41 -17.00
N GLY A 64 13.72 -0.91 -16.89
CA GLY A 64 14.53 -1.72 -17.82
C GLY A 64 16.02 -1.46 -17.65
N MET A 65 16.46 -1.20 -16.41
CA MET A 65 17.85 -0.84 -16.09
C MET A 65 18.84 -1.89 -16.56
N GLN A 66 18.49 -3.16 -16.47
CA GLN A 66 19.34 -4.28 -16.92
C GLN A 66 19.63 -4.24 -18.44
N TRP A 67 18.81 -3.53 -19.21
CA TRP A 67 19.01 -3.35 -20.66
C TRP A 67 19.46 -1.93 -21.02
N GLY A 68 19.75 -1.09 -20.02
CA GLY A 68 20.20 0.28 -20.22
C GLY A 68 19.14 1.22 -20.79
N GLU A 69 17.84 0.91 -20.61
CA GLU A 69 16.76 1.67 -21.24
C GLU A 69 16.47 2.99 -20.54
N ASN A 70 16.38 2.97 -19.21
CA ASN A 70 16.15 4.17 -18.38
C ASN A 70 16.93 4.06 -17.08
N GLN A 71 17.06 5.20 -16.40
CA GLN A 71 17.67 5.31 -15.09
C GLN A 71 16.66 5.89 -14.09
N PRO A 72 16.83 5.68 -12.76
CA PRO A 72 15.91 6.21 -11.74
C PRO A 72 15.70 7.73 -11.85
N GLU A 73 16.73 8.48 -12.25
CA GLU A 73 16.66 9.93 -12.47
C GLU A 73 15.69 10.33 -13.58
N ASP A 74 15.51 9.47 -14.59
CA ASP A 74 14.55 9.71 -15.66
C ASP A 74 13.12 9.68 -15.14
N HIS A 75 12.83 8.74 -14.22
CA HIS A 75 11.53 8.69 -13.55
C HIS A 75 11.29 9.92 -12.68
N VAL A 76 12.27 10.34 -11.91
CA VAL A 76 12.15 11.55 -11.05
C VAL A 76 11.86 12.77 -11.91
N ARG A 77 12.57 12.93 -13.03
CA ARG A 77 12.32 14.03 -13.98
C ARG A 77 10.93 13.99 -14.59
N TYR A 78 10.46 12.80 -14.97
CA TYR A 78 9.11 12.59 -15.46
C TYR A 78 8.06 12.96 -14.41
N ALA A 79 8.17 12.41 -13.20
CA ALA A 79 7.23 12.67 -12.11
C ALA A 79 7.19 14.15 -11.70
N ARG A 80 8.36 14.82 -11.65
CA ARG A 80 8.44 16.27 -11.39
C ARG A 80 7.64 17.06 -12.40
N ASN A 81 7.79 16.76 -13.69
CA ASN A 81 7.10 17.47 -14.75
C ASN A 81 5.58 17.20 -14.74
N ASP A 82 5.19 15.93 -14.61
CA ASP A 82 3.80 15.49 -14.61
C ASP A 82 3.02 16.02 -13.41
N LEU A 83 3.64 16.06 -12.25
CA LEU A 83 3.06 16.55 -11.00
C LEU A 83 3.37 18.01 -10.70
N MET A 84 3.86 18.76 -11.68
CA MET A 84 4.17 20.21 -11.54
C MET A 84 5.05 20.54 -10.33
N GLY A 85 6.02 19.69 -10.02
CA GLY A 85 6.92 19.83 -8.87
C GLY A 85 6.35 19.40 -7.51
N MET A 86 5.09 19.01 -7.43
CA MET A 86 4.47 18.52 -6.19
C MET A 86 4.78 17.04 -5.95
N VAL A 87 6.05 16.71 -5.79
CA VAL A 87 6.53 15.34 -5.60
C VAL A 87 7.71 15.28 -4.63
N ARG A 88 7.76 14.24 -3.82
CA ARG A 88 8.93 13.89 -3.02
C ARG A 88 9.90 13.12 -3.91
N GLU A 89 10.87 13.83 -4.49
CA GLU A 89 11.81 13.29 -5.47
C GLU A 89 12.73 12.22 -4.88
N ASP A 90 13.11 12.35 -3.64
CA ASP A 90 13.87 11.36 -2.88
C ASP A 90 13.13 10.01 -2.80
N LEU A 91 11.83 10.04 -2.47
CA LEU A 91 11.00 8.84 -2.43
C LEU A 91 10.73 8.27 -3.84
N GLY A 92 10.54 9.15 -4.83
CA GLY A 92 10.38 8.76 -6.23
C GLY A 92 11.64 8.07 -6.79
N TYR A 93 12.80 8.58 -6.45
CA TYR A 93 14.08 7.97 -6.80
C TYR A 93 14.26 6.60 -6.15
N ASP A 94 14.00 6.52 -4.84
CA ASP A 94 14.12 5.27 -4.08
C ASP A 94 13.18 4.19 -4.63
N MET A 95 11.93 4.56 -4.95
CA MET A 95 10.99 3.68 -5.60
C MET A 95 11.52 3.21 -6.97
N ALA A 96 11.95 4.12 -7.82
CA ALA A 96 12.35 3.82 -9.19
C ALA A 96 13.51 2.82 -9.28
N ARG A 97 14.48 2.91 -8.37
CA ARG A 97 15.61 1.97 -8.34
C ARG A 97 15.24 0.55 -7.90
N HIS A 98 14.04 0.35 -7.33
CA HIS A 98 13.58 -0.95 -6.84
C HIS A 98 12.42 -1.56 -7.65
N VAL A 99 11.81 -0.82 -8.58
CA VAL A 99 10.66 -1.31 -9.36
C VAL A 99 11.05 -2.52 -10.21
N ASP A 100 12.19 -2.47 -10.88
CA ASP A 100 12.61 -3.55 -11.77
C ASP A 100 12.76 -4.88 -11.01
N SER A 101 13.46 -4.88 -9.88
CA SER A 101 13.62 -6.08 -9.05
C SER A 101 12.29 -6.61 -8.52
N THR A 102 11.36 -5.71 -8.15
CA THR A 102 10.01 -6.08 -7.70
C THR A 102 9.21 -6.72 -8.84
N VAL A 103 9.31 -6.19 -10.05
CA VAL A 103 8.63 -6.75 -11.24
C VAL A 103 9.16 -8.14 -11.56
N HIS A 104 10.48 -8.34 -11.51
CA HIS A 104 11.07 -9.65 -11.73
C HIS A 104 10.60 -10.67 -10.67
N MET A 105 10.51 -10.25 -9.42
CA MET A 105 9.97 -11.08 -8.34
C MET A 105 8.50 -11.45 -8.57
N PHE A 106 7.67 -10.55 -9.10
CA PHE A 106 6.29 -10.87 -9.46
C PHE A 106 6.20 -11.88 -10.60
N ASP A 107 7.08 -11.81 -11.57
CA ASP A 107 7.21 -12.80 -12.64
C ASP A 107 7.57 -14.18 -12.07
N GLU A 108 8.53 -14.24 -11.15
CA GLU A 108 8.90 -15.48 -10.43
C GLU A 108 7.73 -16.02 -9.58
N TRP A 109 6.86 -15.18 -9.03
CA TRP A 109 5.66 -15.60 -8.33
C TRP A 109 4.54 -16.08 -9.25
N GLY A 110 4.75 -16.02 -10.57
CA GLY A 110 3.82 -16.51 -11.57
C GLY A 110 2.79 -15.47 -12.02
N LEU A 111 3.05 -14.17 -11.83
CA LEU A 111 2.21 -13.14 -12.44
C LEU A 111 2.39 -13.21 -13.96
N PRO A 112 1.30 -13.42 -14.73
CA PRO A 112 1.40 -13.50 -16.18
C PRO A 112 1.83 -12.16 -16.79
N MET A 113 3.07 -12.09 -17.21
CA MET A 113 3.69 -10.95 -17.88
C MET A 113 3.70 -11.20 -19.38
N MET A 114 3.32 -10.19 -20.17
CA MET A 114 3.46 -10.26 -21.61
C MET A 114 4.91 -10.04 -21.99
N LYS A 115 5.49 -10.99 -22.72
CA LYS A 115 6.89 -10.97 -23.17
C LYS A 115 6.98 -11.05 -24.69
N ASN A 116 8.00 -10.44 -25.24
CA ASN A 116 8.40 -10.66 -26.62
C ASN A 116 9.06 -12.05 -26.71
N GLU A 117 8.56 -12.90 -27.61
CA GLU A 117 8.99 -14.30 -27.73
C GLU A 117 10.47 -14.45 -28.18
N GLU A 118 10.97 -13.50 -28.98
CA GLU A 118 12.33 -13.56 -29.51
C GLU A 118 13.37 -13.06 -28.51
N THR A 119 13.04 -11.99 -27.78
CA THR A 119 14.00 -11.30 -26.89
C THR A 119 13.83 -11.64 -25.40
N GLY A 120 12.69 -12.24 -25.02
CA GLY A 120 12.31 -12.49 -23.63
C GLY A 120 12.02 -11.22 -22.81
N ARG A 121 12.08 -10.05 -23.43
CA ARG A 121 11.83 -8.76 -22.76
C ARG A 121 10.32 -8.57 -22.55
N TYR A 122 9.96 -7.88 -21.47
CA TYR A 122 8.57 -7.53 -21.23
C TYR A 122 8.04 -6.60 -22.33
N LEU A 123 6.82 -6.87 -22.78
CA LEU A 123 6.14 -5.97 -23.70
C LEU A 123 5.76 -4.67 -22.98
N ARG A 124 6.06 -3.56 -23.62
CA ARG A 124 5.78 -2.23 -23.09
C ARG A 124 4.69 -1.52 -23.87
N GLU A 125 3.90 -0.75 -23.14
CA GLU A 125 3.07 0.31 -23.69
C GLU A 125 3.69 1.66 -23.28
N GLY A 126 4.15 2.41 -24.24
CA GLY A 126 4.89 3.65 -23.98
C GLY A 126 6.26 3.39 -23.31
N LYS A 127 6.71 4.38 -22.54
CA LYS A 127 8.07 4.38 -21.97
C LYS A 127 8.18 3.62 -20.64
N TRP A 128 7.12 3.63 -19.83
CA TRP A 128 7.18 3.28 -18.42
C TRP A 128 6.35 2.06 -18.03
N GLN A 129 5.50 1.57 -18.90
CA GLN A 129 4.52 0.53 -18.56
C GLN A 129 4.88 -0.81 -19.19
N ILE A 130 4.79 -1.86 -18.41
CA ILE A 130 4.85 -3.24 -18.90
C ILE A 130 3.47 -3.86 -18.82
N MET A 131 3.14 -4.71 -19.80
CA MET A 131 1.83 -5.32 -19.94
C MET A 131 1.70 -6.59 -19.11
N ILE A 132 0.58 -6.73 -18.40
CA ILE A 132 0.29 -7.88 -17.55
C ILE A 132 -1.16 -8.33 -17.69
N HIS A 133 -1.47 -9.54 -17.22
CA HIS A 133 -2.84 -9.98 -16.98
C HIS A 133 -3.32 -9.52 -15.60
N GLY A 134 -3.98 -8.37 -15.55
CA GLY A 134 -4.32 -7.67 -14.31
C GLY A 134 -5.35 -8.35 -13.43
N GLU A 135 -6.21 -9.24 -13.96
CA GLU A 135 -7.22 -9.94 -13.17
C GLU A 135 -6.61 -10.88 -12.12
N SER A 136 -5.51 -11.52 -12.45
CA SER A 136 -4.77 -12.41 -11.56
C SER A 136 -3.75 -11.70 -10.68
N TYR A 137 -3.49 -10.42 -10.90
CA TYR A 137 -2.45 -9.67 -10.22
C TYR A 137 -2.59 -9.74 -8.70
N LYS A 138 -3.70 -9.27 -8.16
CA LYS A 138 -3.87 -9.21 -6.71
C LYS A 138 -3.90 -10.60 -6.04
N PRO A 139 -4.62 -11.61 -6.54
CA PRO A 139 -4.56 -12.96 -5.99
C PRO A 139 -3.15 -13.55 -5.94
N ILE A 140 -2.36 -13.39 -7.00
CA ILE A 140 -1.00 -13.93 -7.07
C ILE A 140 -0.09 -13.25 -6.04
N VAL A 141 -0.04 -11.91 -6.02
CA VAL A 141 0.83 -11.21 -5.08
C VAL A 141 0.37 -11.34 -3.63
N ALA A 142 -0.91 -11.66 -3.38
CA ALA A 142 -1.43 -11.90 -2.04
C ALA A 142 -0.91 -13.21 -1.42
N GLU A 143 -0.38 -14.14 -2.22
CA GLU A 143 0.24 -15.35 -1.69
C GLU A 143 1.52 -15.05 -0.88
N ALA A 144 2.25 -13.99 -1.24
CA ALA A 144 3.45 -13.60 -0.52
C ALA A 144 3.18 -13.25 0.95
N PRO A 145 2.27 -12.32 1.30
CA PRO A 145 1.96 -12.05 2.70
C PRO A 145 1.28 -13.23 3.41
N LYS A 146 0.52 -14.08 2.72
CA LYS A 146 -0.05 -15.29 3.31
C LYS A 146 1.02 -16.28 3.79
N LYS A 147 2.13 -16.35 3.07
CA LYS A 147 3.28 -17.20 3.44
C LYS A 147 4.22 -16.53 4.44
N SER A 148 4.22 -15.21 4.51
CA SER A 148 5.18 -14.42 5.30
C SER A 148 4.63 -13.96 6.65
N ALA A 149 3.33 -13.67 6.75
CA ALA A 149 2.72 -13.27 8.00
C ALA A 149 2.39 -14.49 8.88
N ASP A 150 2.54 -14.33 10.20
CA ASP A 150 2.05 -15.33 11.16
C ASP A 150 0.52 -15.31 11.22
N LYS A 151 -0.09 -14.14 10.99
CA LYS A 151 -1.54 -13.98 11.00
C LYS A 151 -1.99 -12.86 10.07
N ILE A 152 -3.07 -13.13 9.33
CA ILE A 152 -3.76 -12.12 8.53
C ILE A 152 -5.17 -11.92 9.08
N TYR A 153 -5.50 -10.68 9.39
CA TYR A 153 -6.83 -10.28 9.77
C TYR A 153 -7.53 -9.58 8.61
N ASN A 154 -8.52 -10.23 8.04
CA ASN A 154 -9.41 -9.63 7.05
C ASN A 154 -10.60 -8.95 7.73
N ARG A 155 -11.16 -7.93 7.08
CA ARG A 155 -12.35 -7.21 7.53
C ARG A 155 -12.16 -6.40 8.81
N ILE A 156 -10.92 -6.04 9.14
CA ILE A 156 -10.62 -5.15 10.26
C ILE A 156 -10.23 -3.78 9.72
N MET A 157 -11.05 -2.79 10.01
CA MET A 157 -10.75 -1.39 9.72
C MET A 157 -9.97 -0.78 10.88
N ILE A 158 -8.71 -0.49 10.67
CA ILE A 158 -7.91 0.28 11.62
C ILE A 158 -8.31 1.74 11.52
N THR A 159 -8.59 2.34 12.66
CA THR A 159 -9.05 3.73 12.78
C THR A 159 -8.04 4.67 13.40
N HIS A 160 -7.25 4.17 14.37
CA HIS A 160 -6.26 4.98 15.07
C HIS A 160 -4.99 4.19 15.33
N LEU A 161 -3.87 4.89 15.35
CA LEU A 161 -2.63 4.39 15.92
C LEU A 161 -2.65 4.68 17.43
N LEU A 162 -2.07 3.75 18.21
CA LEU A 162 -1.94 3.88 19.65
C LEU A 162 -0.56 4.37 19.99
N MET A 163 -0.49 5.40 20.83
CA MET A 163 0.78 5.92 21.34
C MET A 163 1.24 5.11 22.54
N ASP A 164 2.54 4.93 22.65
CA ASP A 164 3.19 4.32 23.82
C ASP A 164 3.45 5.42 24.86
N GLU A 165 2.69 5.40 25.95
CA GLU A 165 2.82 6.40 27.03
C GLU A 165 4.20 6.40 27.71
N SER A 166 4.95 5.30 27.60
CA SER A 166 6.29 5.16 28.20
C SER A 166 7.38 5.88 27.42
N LYS A 167 7.13 6.27 26.16
CA LYS A 167 8.11 6.89 25.26
C LYS A 167 7.45 7.97 24.39
N GLU A 168 8.00 9.16 24.46
CA GLU A 168 7.57 10.27 23.63
C GLU A 168 7.67 9.92 22.13
N ASN A 169 6.64 10.32 21.37
CA ASN A 169 6.56 10.14 19.92
C ASN A 169 6.68 8.69 19.40
N ARG A 170 6.36 7.71 20.24
CA ARG A 170 6.37 6.29 19.84
C ARG A 170 4.97 5.75 19.61
N VAL A 171 4.78 5.12 18.46
CA VAL A 171 3.60 4.30 18.19
C VAL A 171 3.80 2.92 18.83
N GLY A 172 2.84 2.49 19.67
CA GLY A 172 2.83 1.20 20.35
C GLY A 172 1.82 0.21 19.78
N GLY A 173 1.10 0.56 18.71
CA GLY A 173 0.11 -0.32 18.13
C GLY A 173 -0.95 0.38 17.32
N ALA A 174 -2.08 -0.29 17.15
CA ALA A 174 -3.24 0.24 16.44
C ALA A 174 -4.56 -0.35 16.99
N VAL A 175 -5.65 0.37 16.80
CA VAL A 175 -7.00 -0.06 17.16
C VAL A 175 -7.94 0.07 15.97
N GLY A 176 -8.87 -0.86 15.90
CA GLY A 176 -9.89 -0.87 14.86
C GLY A 176 -11.07 -1.75 15.24
N PHE A 177 -11.91 -2.04 14.27
CA PHE A 177 -13.07 -2.89 14.46
C PHE A 177 -13.32 -3.79 13.26
N ASN A 178 -13.93 -4.93 13.51
CA ASN A 178 -14.38 -5.83 12.47
C ASN A 178 -15.61 -5.23 11.76
N MET A 179 -15.52 -5.01 10.48
CA MET A 179 -16.57 -4.36 9.67
C MET A 179 -17.87 -5.20 9.55
N ARG A 180 -17.83 -6.49 9.90
CA ARG A 180 -18.99 -7.36 9.83
C ARG A 180 -19.63 -7.61 11.19
N THR A 181 -18.81 -7.81 12.23
CA THR A 181 -19.31 -8.14 13.58
C THR A 181 -19.37 -6.93 14.50
N GLY A 182 -18.64 -5.87 14.21
CA GLY A 182 -18.48 -4.71 15.06
C GLY A 182 -17.54 -4.93 16.25
N ASP A 183 -16.92 -6.09 16.38
CA ASP A 183 -16.00 -6.37 17.46
C ASP A 183 -14.75 -5.49 17.37
N PHE A 184 -14.27 -5.03 18.51
CA PHE A 184 -13.07 -4.23 18.60
C PHE A 184 -11.80 -5.08 18.59
N HIS A 185 -10.77 -4.56 17.96
CA HIS A 185 -9.45 -5.18 17.90
C HIS A 185 -8.38 -4.18 18.31
N VAL A 186 -7.57 -4.59 19.26
CA VAL A 186 -6.41 -3.83 19.76
C VAL A 186 -5.16 -4.63 19.46
N PHE A 187 -4.31 -4.08 18.62
CA PHE A 187 -3.02 -4.67 18.25
C PHE A 187 -1.92 -3.88 18.97
N ARG A 188 -1.17 -4.55 19.83
CA ARG A 188 0.05 -3.99 20.44
C ARG A 188 1.24 -4.44 19.61
N ALA A 189 2.08 -3.51 19.19
CA ALA A 189 3.18 -3.80 18.28
C ALA A 189 4.44 -3.03 18.65
N LYS A 190 5.60 -3.64 18.43
CA LYS A 190 6.89 -2.96 18.57
C LYS A 190 7.13 -1.98 17.41
N THR A 191 6.62 -2.33 16.22
CA THR A 191 6.71 -1.52 15.00
C THR A 191 5.40 -1.58 14.23
N VAL A 192 4.94 -0.45 13.70
CA VAL A 192 3.74 -0.36 12.86
C VAL A 192 4.14 0.20 11.49
N ILE A 193 3.79 -0.53 10.44
CA ILE A 193 3.94 -0.11 9.05
C ILE A 193 2.56 0.24 8.51
N VAL A 194 2.35 1.51 8.19
CA VAL A 194 1.09 1.99 7.62
C VAL A 194 1.15 1.92 6.09
N ALA A 195 0.41 0.99 5.52
CA ALA A 195 0.29 0.72 4.09
C ALA A 195 -1.17 0.85 3.60
N ALA A 196 -1.89 1.82 4.15
CA ALA A 196 -3.34 1.97 4.00
C ALA A 196 -3.79 2.63 2.69
N GLY A 197 -2.86 2.89 1.78
CA GLY A 197 -3.13 3.56 0.50
C GLY A 197 -3.33 5.06 0.61
N GLY A 198 -3.68 5.69 -0.49
CA GLY A 198 -3.89 7.13 -0.57
C GLY A 198 -5.27 7.57 -0.09
N ALA A 199 -5.51 8.88 -0.18
CA ALA A 199 -6.75 9.54 0.20
C ALA A 199 -7.56 9.90 -1.06
N SER A 200 -8.18 8.92 -1.71
CA SER A 200 -8.84 9.14 -2.99
C SER A 200 -10.29 9.62 -2.90
N HIS A 201 -10.92 9.51 -1.72
CA HIS A 201 -12.36 9.79 -1.56
C HIS A 201 -12.68 10.95 -0.59
N ILE A 202 -11.73 11.82 -0.35
CA ILE A 202 -11.90 12.96 0.58
C ILE A 202 -12.13 14.30 -0.14
N PHE A 203 -11.82 14.36 -1.44
CA PHE A 203 -11.96 15.59 -2.21
C PHE A 203 -13.27 15.61 -2.97
N LYS A 204 -13.92 16.77 -3.01
CA LYS A 204 -15.08 17.00 -3.87
C LYS A 204 -14.62 17.06 -5.33
N PRO A 205 -15.42 16.51 -6.28
CA PRO A 205 -15.20 16.75 -7.69
C PRO A 205 -15.26 18.23 -8.02
N ARG A 206 -14.44 18.70 -8.97
CA ARG A 206 -14.42 20.09 -9.40
C ARG A 206 -15.66 20.51 -10.17
N ALA A 207 -16.34 19.57 -10.83
CA ALA A 207 -17.51 19.84 -11.65
C ALA A 207 -18.66 18.90 -11.30
N VAL A 208 -19.89 19.36 -11.55
CA VAL A 208 -21.09 18.52 -11.44
C VAL A 208 -20.97 17.34 -12.39
N GLY A 209 -21.20 16.13 -11.87
CA GLY A 209 -21.03 14.88 -12.63
C GLY A 209 -19.60 14.33 -12.66
N GLU A 210 -18.60 15.10 -12.29
CA GLU A 210 -17.25 14.59 -12.09
C GLU A 210 -17.24 13.67 -10.87
N GLY A 211 -16.73 12.46 -11.02
CA GLY A 211 -16.74 11.45 -9.95
C GLY A 211 -18.03 10.66 -9.80
N MET A 212 -19.14 11.05 -10.41
CA MET A 212 -20.36 10.24 -10.46
C MET A 212 -20.16 9.03 -11.36
N GLY A 213 -19.92 7.87 -10.74
CA GLY A 213 -19.61 6.62 -11.45
C GLY A 213 -18.24 6.59 -12.12
N ARG A 214 -17.39 7.59 -11.91
CA ARG A 214 -16.02 7.67 -12.43
C ARG A 214 -15.04 7.79 -11.30
N THR A 215 -14.87 6.72 -10.55
CA THR A 215 -13.83 6.65 -9.52
C THR A 215 -12.55 6.15 -10.17
N TRP A 216 -11.60 7.05 -10.39
CA TRP A 216 -10.30 6.73 -11.01
C TRP A 216 -9.39 5.88 -10.12
N TYR A 217 -9.67 5.84 -8.82
CA TYR A 217 -8.89 5.13 -7.81
C TYR A 217 -9.80 4.32 -6.91
N ALA A 218 -9.22 3.47 -6.07
CA ALA A 218 -9.94 2.67 -5.11
C ALA A 218 -10.81 3.55 -4.19
N PRO A 219 -12.16 3.51 -4.31
CA PRO A 219 -13.06 4.44 -3.61
C PRO A 219 -13.06 4.26 -2.09
N TRP A 220 -12.56 3.13 -1.62
CA TRP A 220 -12.43 2.80 -0.20
C TRP A 220 -11.15 3.32 0.45
N SER A 221 -10.24 3.93 -0.31
CA SER A 221 -9.03 4.57 0.21
C SER A 221 -9.36 5.99 0.67
N ASN A 222 -9.75 6.13 1.92
CA ASN A 222 -10.31 7.37 2.48
C ASN A 222 -9.33 8.20 3.32
N GLY A 223 -8.06 7.77 3.41
CA GLY A 223 -7.02 8.52 4.09
C GLY A 223 -7.13 8.62 5.61
N CYS A 224 -8.04 7.89 6.28
CA CYS A 224 -8.23 7.99 7.72
C CYS A 224 -6.92 7.96 8.50
N LEU A 225 -6.05 7.00 8.22
CA LEU A 225 -4.78 6.88 8.91
C LEU A 225 -3.78 7.99 8.60
N LEU A 226 -3.91 8.70 7.48
CA LEU A 226 -3.08 9.87 7.18
C LEU A 226 -3.36 11.01 8.16
N TYR A 227 -4.62 11.15 8.60
CA TYR A 227 -5.03 12.18 9.55
C TYR A 227 -4.82 11.79 11.01
N THR A 228 -4.79 10.50 11.31
CA THR A 228 -4.67 9.98 12.67
C THR A 228 -3.29 9.46 13.01
N SER A 229 -2.38 9.40 12.04
CA SER A 229 -1.00 8.98 12.27
C SER A 229 -0.17 10.13 12.84
N PRO A 230 0.49 9.94 13.98
CA PRO A 230 1.41 10.95 14.50
C PRO A 230 2.58 11.13 13.52
N SER A 231 2.96 12.37 13.30
CA SER A 231 4.10 12.72 12.46
C SER A 231 5.00 13.70 13.21
N PRO A 232 6.32 13.64 13.09
CA PRO A 232 7.21 14.65 13.63
C PRO A 232 6.89 16.07 13.15
N ARG A 233 6.07 16.20 12.08
CA ARG A 233 5.61 17.47 11.52
C ARG A 233 4.15 17.78 11.84
N ASP A 234 3.47 17.02 12.70
CA ASP A 234 2.04 17.20 12.99
C ASP A 234 1.71 18.61 13.53
N GLY A 235 2.64 19.26 14.22
CA GLY A 235 2.51 20.64 14.61
C GLY A 235 2.36 21.63 13.43
N LEU A 236 2.72 21.23 12.21
CA LEU A 236 2.58 21.99 10.98
C LEU A 236 1.38 21.54 10.14
N LEU A 237 1.03 20.26 10.17
CA LEU A 237 -0.06 19.68 9.39
C LEU A 237 -1.44 19.91 10.03
N SER A 238 -1.51 20.09 11.34
CA SER A 238 -2.74 20.48 12.06
C SER A 238 -3.23 21.90 11.71
N ARG A 239 -2.48 22.63 10.89
CA ARG A 239 -2.80 23.99 10.45
C ARG A 239 -3.31 24.09 9.01
N MET A 240 -3.77 23.02 8.40
CA MET A 240 -4.56 23.15 7.18
C MET A 240 -5.86 23.87 7.54
N PRO A 241 -6.16 25.05 6.95
CA PRO A 241 -7.38 25.76 7.26
C PRO A 241 -8.58 24.88 6.96
N SER A 242 -9.54 24.85 7.86
CA SER A 242 -10.84 24.16 7.67
C SER A 242 -11.72 24.81 6.60
N SER A 243 -11.13 25.71 5.80
CA SER A 243 -11.79 26.44 4.71
C SER A 243 -10.90 26.44 3.47
N ALA A 244 -10.96 25.36 2.72
CA ALA A 244 -10.63 25.36 1.29
C ALA A 244 -11.57 24.40 0.57
#